data_7118e98f0509dc23f5abc9f53d2947f9
#
_entry.id   7118e98f0509dc23f5abc9f53d2947f9
#
_cell.length_a   1.000
_cell.length_b   1.000
_cell.length_c   1.000
_cell.angle_alpha   90.00
_cell.angle_beta   90.00
_cell.angle_gamma   90.00
#
_symmetry.space_group_name_H-M   'P 1'
#
loop_
_entity.id
_entity.type
_entity.pdbx_description
1 polymer ?
#
loop_
_entity_poly.entity_id
_entity_poly.type
_entity_poly.pdbx_seq_one_letter_code
_entity_poly.pdbx_strand_id
1 'polypeptide(L)'
;QGLRIHHPRYLVVPKIGMTLTPHTLFRTLRHSLGKLLAEGQHCDLIDAHYFYPDGVAAVWLGRHFGIPVVVTARGTDLSLIPQYAAPRRMICDAAAQADGLITVCQALKDRLVELGVPPARVSVLRNGVDLERFSPADREQARAALGCRRRTLGSVGLLVERKGHHHVIRALAALPDTDLLIVGAGPERGFLERLARSVGVADRVRFLGTLDQPQLARVYNALDALVLASSREGWANVLLEAMACGTPVVASAVWGTPEVVTAPESGVLMPSLDPQGVVTGVERLFAACPDRAATRRYAEKFSWDATTDGQLRLFETVLAGRQPNSSA
;
A
#
# COMPACT_ATOMS: atom_id res chain seq x y z
N GLN A 1 -5.81 -5.85 -21.50
CA GLN A 1 -6.67 -4.81 -20.90
C GLN A 1 -7.00 -3.66 -21.87
N GLY A 2 -6.43 -3.62 -23.09
CA GLY A 2 -6.77 -2.63 -24.12
C GLY A 2 -6.23 -1.20 -23.89
N LEU A 3 -5.55 -0.95 -22.80
CA LEU A 3 -4.95 0.37 -22.50
C LEU A 3 -3.55 0.48 -23.10
N ARG A 4 -3.25 1.62 -23.72
CA ARG A 4 -1.90 1.95 -24.18
C ARG A 4 -1.14 2.60 -23.02
N ILE A 5 -0.04 1.98 -22.61
CA ILE A 5 0.82 2.47 -21.52
C ILE A 5 2.11 3.04 -22.13
N HIS A 6 2.46 4.27 -21.75
CA HIS A 6 3.71 4.93 -22.14
C HIS A 6 4.69 4.94 -20.96
N HIS A 7 5.94 4.58 -21.20
CA HIS A 7 7.01 4.56 -20.20
C HIS A 7 8.13 5.55 -20.57
N PRO A 8 7.91 6.86 -20.45
CA PRO A 8 8.94 7.84 -20.79
C PRO A 8 10.10 7.77 -19.80
N ARG A 9 11.33 7.75 -20.33
CA ARG A 9 12.55 7.72 -19.50
C ARG A 9 12.91 9.12 -19.06
N TYR A 10 13.23 9.30 -17.79
CA TYR A 10 13.72 10.56 -17.22
C TYR A 10 14.99 10.33 -16.41
N LEU A 11 15.78 11.40 -16.23
CA LEU A 11 17.04 11.33 -15.50
C LEU A 11 16.80 11.33 -13.99
N VAL A 12 17.37 10.35 -13.30
CA VAL A 12 17.43 10.28 -11.85
C VAL A 12 18.90 10.29 -11.42
N VAL A 13 19.28 11.25 -10.59
CA VAL A 13 20.63 11.33 -10.00
C VAL A 13 20.59 10.69 -8.62
N PRO A 14 21.22 9.51 -8.41
CA PRO A 14 21.21 8.84 -7.11
C PRO A 14 21.77 9.74 -5.99
N LYS A 15 21.24 9.59 -4.79
CA LYS A 15 21.68 10.24 -3.53
C LYS A 15 21.50 11.77 -3.42
N ILE A 16 21.79 12.53 -4.47
CA ILE A 16 21.69 14.02 -4.47
C ILE A 16 20.55 14.54 -5.34
N GLY A 17 19.99 13.72 -6.22
CA GLY A 17 19.00 14.13 -7.20
C GLY A 17 17.57 14.25 -6.69
N MET A 18 17.30 14.04 -5.40
CA MET A 18 15.92 14.08 -4.89
C MET A 18 15.19 15.37 -5.31
N THR A 19 15.80 16.53 -5.14
CA THR A 19 15.21 17.83 -5.50
C THR A 19 15.12 18.08 -7.01
N LEU A 20 15.94 17.41 -7.82
CA LEU A 20 15.95 17.54 -9.27
C LEU A 20 14.94 16.60 -9.95
N THR A 21 14.59 15.50 -9.31
CA THR A 21 13.73 14.46 -9.89
C THR A 21 12.37 14.99 -10.39
N PRO A 22 11.62 15.86 -9.66
CA PRO A 22 10.39 16.42 -10.18
C PRO A 22 10.58 17.24 -11.46
N HIS A 23 11.71 17.97 -11.57
CA HIS A 23 12.02 18.80 -12.75
C HIS A 23 12.34 17.96 -13.98
N THR A 24 13.15 16.90 -13.82
CA THR A 24 13.49 16.00 -14.93
C THR A 24 12.26 15.22 -15.39
N LEU A 25 11.43 14.77 -14.45
CA LEU A 25 10.16 14.10 -14.72
C LEU A 25 9.20 15.05 -15.46
N PHE A 26 9.00 16.27 -14.95
CA PHE A 26 8.18 17.28 -15.61
C PHE A 26 8.62 17.53 -17.05
N ARG A 27 9.93 17.72 -17.31
CA ARG A 27 10.44 17.98 -18.68
C ARG A 27 10.11 16.83 -19.62
N THR A 28 10.26 15.59 -19.14
CA THR A 28 9.96 14.39 -19.92
C THR A 28 8.46 14.26 -20.19
N LEU A 29 7.63 14.41 -19.14
CA LEU A 29 6.18 14.32 -19.26
C LEU A 29 5.60 15.43 -20.15
N ARG A 30 6.14 16.66 -20.06
CA ARG A 30 5.74 17.78 -20.93
C ARG A 30 5.96 17.45 -22.40
N HIS A 31 7.12 16.88 -22.74
CA HIS A 31 7.39 16.46 -24.12
C HIS A 31 6.44 15.34 -24.56
N SER A 32 6.26 14.31 -23.72
CA SER A 32 5.43 13.15 -24.05
C SER A 32 3.95 13.52 -24.19
N LEU A 33 3.40 14.29 -23.24
CA LEU A 33 2.00 14.73 -23.30
C LEU A 33 1.78 15.71 -24.45
N GLY A 34 2.71 16.67 -24.65
CA GLY A 34 2.63 17.62 -25.76
C GLY A 34 2.59 16.93 -27.12
N LYS A 35 3.34 15.84 -27.31
CA LYS A 35 3.26 15.00 -28.52
C LYS A 35 1.88 14.34 -28.67
N LEU A 36 1.34 13.75 -27.61
CA LEU A 36 0.02 13.10 -27.65
C LEU A 36 -1.09 14.11 -27.97
N LEU A 37 -1.04 15.30 -27.38
CA LEU A 37 -2.00 16.37 -27.67
C LEU A 37 -1.88 16.86 -29.12
N ALA A 38 -0.65 16.99 -29.64
CA ALA A 38 -0.42 17.36 -31.06
C ALA A 38 -0.88 16.29 -32.06
N GLU A 39 -0.93 15.01 -31.62
CA GLU A 39 -1.49 13.89 -32.36
C GLU A 39 -3.04 13.81 -32.26
N GLY A 40 -3.69 14.80 -31.65
CA GLY A 40 -5.15 14.90 -31.51
C GLY A 40 -5.73 14.11 -30.36
N GLN A 41 -4.92 13.63 -29.41
CA GLN A 41 -5.45 13.01 -28.20
C GLN A 41 -5.94 14.08 -27.22
N HIS A 42 -7.01 13.79 -26.49
CA HIS A 42 -7.56 14.67 -25.46
C HIS A 42 -7.15 14.20 -24.08
N CYS A 43 -6.93 15.15 -23.18
CA CYS A 43 -6.65 14.89 -21.76
C CYS A 43 -7.41 15.94 -20.95
N ASP A 44 -8.51 15.52 -20.32
CA ASP A 44 -9.40 16.41 -19.58
C ASP A 44 -8.95 16.58 -18.13
N LEU A 45 -8.21 15.59 -17.58
CA LEU A 45 -7.74 15.57 -16.22
C LEU A 45 -6.46 14.73 -16.10
N ILE A 46 -5.55 15.14 -15.24
CA ILE A 46 -4.37 14.36 -14.84
C ILE A 46 -4.62 13.76 -13.46
N ASP A 47 -4.68 12.43 -13.38
CA ASP A 47 -4.72 11.70 -12.10
C ASP A 47 -3.31 11.21 -11.75
N ALA A 48 -2.68 11.87 -10.79
CA ALA A 48 -1.32 11.59 -10.36
C ALA A 48 -1.31 10.76 -9.08
N HIS A 49 -0.59 9.65 -9.11
CA HIS A 49 -0.42 8.79 -7.95
C HIS A 49 1.00 8.93 -7.38
N TYR A 50 1.09 9.12 -6.09
CA TYR A 50 2.31 9.41 -5.34
C TYR A 50 2.65 10.91 -5.37
N PHE A 51 2.63 11.55 -4.19
CA PHE A 51 2.75 13.01 -4.11
C PHE A 51 4.13 13.52 -4.59
N TYR A 52 5.17 12.77 -4.31
CA TYR A 52 6.53 13.16 -4.66
C TYR A 52 7.34 11.97 -5.22
N PRO A 53 7.98 12.09 -6.37
CA PRO A 53 8.10 13.29 -7.22
C PRO A 53 6.92 13.51 -8.19
N ASP A 54 6.06 12.51 -8.37
CA ASP A 54 5.09 12.39 -9.46
C ASP A 54 4.01 13.48 -9.38
N GLY A 55 3.36 13.66 -8.24
CA GLY A 55 2.31 14.67 -8.03
C GLY A 55 2.84 16.10 -8.21
N VAL A 56 4.07 16.38 -7.74
CA VAL A 56 4.72 17.69 -7.97
C VAL A 56 4.91 17.95 -9.45
N ALA A 57 5.45 16.98 -10.19
CA ALA A 57 5.66 17.10 -11.64
C ALA A 57 4.33 17.20 -12.39
N ALA A 58 3.30 16.46 -11.97
CA ALA A 58 1.96 16.49 -12.56
C ALA A 58 1.27 17.85 -12.37
N VAL A 59 1.37 18.46 -11.19
CA VAL A 59 0.82 19.81 -10.95
C VAL A 59 1.50 20.85 -11.84
N TRP A 60 2.80 20.79 -12.01
CA TRP A 60 3.50 21.66 -12.98
C TRP A 60 3.06 21.40 -14.43
N LEU A 61 2.80 20.12 -14.76
CA LEU A 61 2.32 19.72 -16.08
C LEU A 61 0.91 20.25 -16.36
N GLY A 62 -0.01 20.09 -15.41
CA GLY A 62 -1.37 20.59 -15.48
C GLY A 62 -1.42 22.11 -15.67
N ARG A 63 -0.59 22.85 -14.92
CA ARG A 63 -0.45 24.31 -15.10
C ARG A 63 0.08 24.69 -16.48
N HIS A 64 1.04 23.92 -17.01
CA HIS A 64 1.62 24.20 -18.32
C HIS A 64 0.61 24.02 -19.47
N PHE A 65 -0.25 23.01 -19.39
CA PHE A 65 -1.24 22.70 -20.43
C PHE A 65 -2.67 23.20 -20.12
N GLY A 66 -2.91 23.80 -18.96
CA GLY A 66 -4.24 24.22 -18.53
C GLY A 66 -5.15 23.04 -18.12
N ILE A 67 -4.60 21.88 -17.81
CA ILE A 67 -5.33 20.65 -17.46
C ILE A 67 -5.43 20.51 -15.94
N PRO A 68 -6.61 20.22 -15.37
CA PRO A 68 -6.78 20.00 -13.93
C PRO A 68 -6.03 18.77 -13.45
N VAL A 69 -5.60 18.81 -12.18
CA VAL A 69 -4.78 17.76 -11.58
C VAL A 69 -5.37 17.29 -10.26
N VAL A 70 -5.60 16.00 -10.14
CA VAL A 70 -5.88 15.33 -8.87
C VAL A 70 -4.61 14.58 -8.44
N VAL A 71 -4.25 14.68 -7.16
CA VAL A 71 -3.07 13.99 -6.60
C VAL A 71 -3.49 13.05 -5.49
N THR A 72 -3.12 11.77 -5.63
CA THR A 72 -3.37 10.72 -4.63
C THR A 72 -2.10 10.41 -3.85
N ALA A 73 -2.10 10.64 -2.53
CA ALA A 73 -1.06 10.21 -1.63
C ALA A 73 -1.20 8.70 -1.30
N ARG A 74 -0.06 7.99 -1.33
CA ARG A 74 -0.02 6.52 -1.20
C ARG A 74 0.70 6.01 0.05
N GLY A 75 1.51 6.82 0.73
CA GLY A 75 2.20 6.42 1.95
C GLY A 75 3.54 7.12 2.16
N THR A 76 4.65 6.58 1.65
CA THR A 76 6.01 7.10 1.88
C THR A 76 6.18 8.56 1.41
N ASP A 77 5.43 8.95 0.41
CA ASP A 77 5.34 10.32 -0.12
C ASP A 77 4.93 11.37 0.92
N LEU A 78 4.14 10.99 1.92
CA LEU A 78 3.77 11.86 3.05
C LEU A 78 4.37 11.43 4.39
N SER A 79 4.61 10.13 4.60
CA SER A 79 5.11 9.63 5.88
C SER A 79 6.64 9.82 6.07
N LEU A 80 7.40 9.93 4.97
CA LEU A 80 8.86 10.05 5.01
C LEU A 80 9.37 11.30 4.29
N ILE A 81 8.96 11.49 3.03
CA ILE A 81 9.53 12.51 2.14
C ILE A 81 9.46 13.93 2.74
N PRO A 82 8.38 14.35 3.44
CA PRO A 82 8.32 15.69 4.05
C PRO A 82 9.28 15.93 5.22
N GLN A 83 10.07 14.95 5.65
CA GLN A 83 11.18 15.15 6.58
C GLN A 83 12.31 15.99 5.97
N TYR A 84 12.42 15.98 4.64
CA TYR A 84 13.39 16.78 3.89
C TYR A 84 12.79 18.13 3.49
N ALA A 85 13.46 19.23 3.85
CA ALA A 85 12.92 20.59 3.72
C ALA A 85 12.51 20.97 2.29
N ALA A 86 13.34 20.68 1.28
CA ALA A 86 13.04 21.04 -0.11
C ALA A 86 11.89 20.21 -0.70
N PRO A 87 11.86 18.87 -0.61
CA PRO A 87 10.69 18.07 -0.99
C PRO A 87 9.40 18.46 -0.24
N ARG A 88 9.49 18.74 1.07
CA ARG A 88 8.34 19.23 1.85
C ARG A 88 7.73 20.47 1.24
N ARG A 89 8.56 21.48 0.92
CA ARG A 89 8.08 22.72 0.28
C ARG A 89 7.41 22.43 -1.04
N MET A 90 8.01 21.60 -1.91
CA MET A 90 7.42 21.21 -3.18
C MET A 90 6.08 20.49 -3.02
N ILE A 91 5.95 19.61 -2.01
CA ILE A 91 4.70 18.92 -1.69
C ILE A 91 3.64 19.93 -1.25
N CYS A 92 3.97 20.87 -0.35
CA CYS A 92 3.03 21.91 0.09
C CYS A 92 2.58 22.80 -1.07
N ASP A 93 3.52 23.22 -1.91
CA ASP A 93 3.23 24.03 -3.11
C ASP A 93 2.33 23.27 -4.11
N ALA A 94 2.60 22.00 -4.33
CA ALA A 94 1.77 21.15 -5.18
C ALA A 94 0.37 20.93 -4.58
N ALA A 95 0.27 20.67 -3.26
CA ALA A 95 -1.00 20.53 -2.58
C ALA A 95 -1.87 21.79 -2.62
N ALA A 96 -1.23 22.97 -2.53
CA ALA A 96 -1.94 24.25 -2.66
C ALA A 96 -2.52 24.46 -4.07
N GLN A 97 -1.88 23.92 -5.09
CA GLN A 97 -2.18 24.16 -6.51
C GLN A 97 -2.97 23.04 -7.21
N ALA A 98 -3.00 21.83 -6.64
CA ALA A 98 -3.79 20.72 -7.16
C ALA A 98 -5.28 21.04 -7.08
N ASP A 99 -6.05 20.58 -8.06
CA ASP A 99 -7.50 20.80 -8.11
C ASP A 99 -8.26 19.81 -7.20
N GLY A 100 -7.72 18.62 -6.96
CA GLY A 100 -8.23 17.64 -6.02
C GLY A 100 -7.11 16.89 -5.29
N LEU A 101 -7.39 16.50 -4.04
CA LEU A 101 -6.44 15.75 -3.20
C LEU A 101 -7.11 14.51 -2.64
N ILE A 102 -6.44 13.39 -2.80
CA ILE A 102 -6.88 12.08 -2.28
C ILE A 102 -5.80 11.52 -1.37
N THR A 103 -6.21 10.89 -0.28
CA THR A 103 -5.34 10.05 0.54
C THR A 103 -5.96 8.67 0.73
N VAL A 104 -5.13 7.64 0.80
CA VAL A 104 -5.60 6.25 0.95
C VAL A 104 -5.95 5.85 2.38
N CYS A 105 -5.75 6.76 3.35
CA CYS A 105 -6.15 6.58 4.75
C CYS A 105 -6.26 7.92 5.47
N GLN A 106 -6.93 7.92 6.62
CA GLN A 106 -7.09 9.12 7.45
C GLN A 106 -5.75 9.64 7.97
N ALA A 107 -4.86 8.75 8.39
CA ALA A 107 -3.53 9.14 8.90
C ALA A 107 -2.72 9.96 7.87
N LEU A 108 -2.82 9.67 6.57
CA LEU A 108 -2.18 10.48 5.52
C LEU A 108 -2.90 11.81 5.30
N LYS A 109 -4.23 11.86 5.47
CA LYS A 109 -4.98 13.13 5.47
C LYS A 109 -4.53 14.02 6.62
N ASP A 110 -4.47 13.47 7.83
CA ASP A 110 -4.01 14.20 9.02
C ASP A 110 -2.60 14.76 8.79
N ARG A 111 -1.73 13.98 8.14
CA ARG A 111 -0.39 14.43 7.75
C ARG A 111 -0.41 15.60 6.77
N LEU A 112 -1.30 15.62 5.78
CA LEU A 112 -1.47 16.78 4.88
C LEU A 112 -1.99 18.01 5.63
N VAL A 113 -2.91 17.81 6.58
CA VAL A 113 -3.44 18.88 7.42
C VAL A 113 -2.33 19.48 8.29
N GLU A 114 -1.46 18.66 8.89
CA GLU A 114 -0.24 19.12 9.61
C GLU A 114 0.71 19.92 8.72
N LEU A 115 0.73 19.63 7.42
CA LEU A 115 1.51 20.38 6.43
C LEU A 115 0.82 21.66 5.94
N GLY A 116 -0.34 22.01 6.52
CA GLY A 116 -1.07 23.25 6.24
C GLY A 116 -2.18 23.15 5.19
N VAL A 117 -2.53 21.94 4.75
CA VAL A 117 -3.63 21.75 3.78
C VAL A 117 -4.97 21.77 4.51
N PRO A 118 -5.96 22.58 4.09
CA PRO A 118 -7.29 22.59 4.71
C PRO A 118 -7.96 21.19 4.62
N PRO A 119 -8.52 20.65 5.70
CA PRO A 119 -9.06 19.30 5.75
C PRO A 119 -10.22 19.06 4.76
N ALA A 120 -10.98 20.11 4.42
CA ALA A 120 -12.07 20.03 3.44
C ALA A 120 -11.59 19.77 2.01
N ARG A 121 -10.33 20.07 1.68
CA ARG A 121 -9.73 19.83 0.36
C ARG A 121 -9.28 18.40 0.15
N VAL A 122 -9.25 17.56 1.18
CA VAL A 122 -8.65 16.23 1.13
C VAL A 122 -9.73 15.16 1.30
N SER A 123 -9.94 14.36 0.27
CA SER A 123 -10.81 13.19 0.29
C SER A 123 -10.04 11.95 0.75
N VAL A 124 -10.61 11.15 1.63
CA VAL A 124 -10.04 9.85 2.02
C VAL A 124 -10.74 8.77 1.20
N LEU A 125 -10.01 8.17 0.27
CA LEU A 125 -10.50 7.08 -0.58
C LEU A 125 -9.58 5.86 -0.38
N ARG A 126 -10.06 4.91 0.42
CA ARG A 126 -9.30 3.71 0.81
C ARG A 126 -9.22 2.73 -0.33
N ASN A 127 -8.06 2.08 -0.53
CA ASN A 127 -7.98 1.02 -1.52
C ASN A 127 -8.92 -0.14 -1.16
N GLY A 128 -9.57 -0.70 -2.16
CA GLY A 128 -10.33 -1.93 -2.03
C GLY A 128 -9.46 -3.18 -2.21
N VAL A 129 -10.11 -4.33 -2.16
CA VAL A 129 -9.53 -5.63 -2.49
C VAL A 129 -10.35 -6.30 -3.60
N ASP A 130 -9.67 -7.04 -4.49
CA ASP A 130 -10.31 -7.85 -5.51
C ASP A 130 -10.87 -9.13 -4.86
N LEU A 131 -12.16 -9.09 -4.56
CA LEU A 131 -12.88 -10.15 -3.83
C LEU A 131 -13.15 -11.41 -4.67
N GLU A 132 -13.02 -11.34 -5.98
CA GLU A 132 -13.11 -12.51 -6.87
C GLU A 132 -11.77 -13.25 -6.87
N ARG A 133 -10.68 -12.52 -7.00
CA ARG A 133 -9.32 -13.06 -7.04
C ARG A 133 -8.87 -13.57 -5.69
N PHE A 134 -9.10 -12.79 -4.64
CA PHE A 134 -8.83 -13.18 -3.25
C PHE A 134 -10.12 -13.65 -2.60
N SER A 135 -10.31 -14.94 -2.59
CA SER A 135 -11.52 -15.58 -2.06
C SER A 135 -11.18 -16.85 -1.29
N PRO A 136 -12.04 -17.28 -0.35
CA PRO A 136 -11.87 -18.55 0.33
C PRO A 136 -11.84 -19.70 -0.68
N ALA A 137 -10.88 -20.62 -0.48
CA ALA A 137 -10.70 -21.82 -1.27
C ALA A 137 -10.49 -23.02 -0.35
N ASP A 138 -10.37 -24.22 -0.93
CA ASP A 138 -10.06 -25.43 -0.16
C ASP A 138 -8.73 -25.27 0.58
N ARG A 139 -8.85 -25.05 1.89
CA ARG A 139 -7.71 -24.81 2.78
C ARG A 139 -6.81 -26.02 2.92
N GLU A 140 -7.39 -27.21 3.01
CA GLU A 140 -6.61 -28.44 3.17
C GLU A 140 -5.80 -28.72 1.91
N GLN A 141 -6.38 -28.52 0.73
CA GLN A 141 -5.68 -28.61 -0.53
C GLN A 141 -4.54 -27.55 -0.61
N ALA A 142 -4.80 -26.30 -0.21
CA ALA A 142 -3.78 -25.23 -0.20
C ALA A 142 -2.63 -25.58 0.77
N ARG A 143 -2.94 -26.08 1.96
CA ARG A 143 -1.96 -26.53 2.96
C ARG A 143 -1.13 -27.72 2.46
N ALA A 144 -1.78 -28.72 1.87
CA ALA A 144 -1.10 -29.88 1.29
C ALA A 144 -0.13 -29.47 0.18
N ALA A 145 -0.56 -28.62 -0.74
CA ALA A 145 0.25 -28.11 -1.85
C ALA A 145 1.48 -27.33 -1.39
N LEU A 146 1.38 -26.66 -0.24
CA LEU A 146 2.48 -25.90 0.37
C LEU A 146 3.22 -26.71 1.46
N GLY A 147 2.83 -27.94 1.76
CA GLY A 147 3.46 -28.76 2.78
C GLY A 147 3.35 -28.18 4.20
N CYS A 148 2.26 -27.49 4.51
CA CYS A 148 1.98 -26.88 5.82
C CYS A 148 1.43 -27.94 6.77
N ARG A 149 2.25 -28.40 7.70
CA ARG A 149 1.87 -29.45 8.67
C ARG A 149 1.55 -28.89 10.05
N ARG A 150 2.22 -27.78 10.42
CA ARG A 150 2.05 -27.08 11.70
C ARG A 150 1.22 -25.82 11.50
N ARG A 151 0.93 -25.12 12.58
CA ARG A 151 0.43 -23.73 12.51
C ARG A 151 1.36 -22.90 11.62
N THR A 152 0.81 -22.16 10.69
CA THR A 152 1.61 -21.49 9.66
C THR A 152 1.28 -20.01 9.60
N LEU A 153 2.26 -19.18 9.92
CA LEU A 153 2.19 -17.74 9.72
C LEU A 153 2.68 -17.36 8.31
N GLY A 154 2.16 -16.27 7.77
CA GLY A 154 2.66 -15.63 6.55
C GLY A 154 3.25 -14.27 6.80
N SER A 155 4.28 -13.88 6.08
CA SER A 155 4.79 -12.50 6.03
C SER A 155 5.04 -12.12 4.58
N VAL A 156 4.29 -11.15 4.06
CA VAL A 156 4.20 -10.83 2.63
C VAL A 156 4.64 -9.40 2.37
N GLY A 157 5.58 -9.20 1.45
CA GLY A 157 6.05 -7.88 1.02
C GLY A 157 7.48 -7.87 0.53
N LEU A 158 7.95 -6.70 0.12
CA LEU A 158 9.37 -6.51 -0.23
C LEU A 158 10.27 -6.87 0.95
N LEU A 159 11.37 -7.57 0.70
CA LEU A 159 12.35 -7.94 1.73
C LEU A 159 13.29 -6.75 1.99
N VAL A 160 12.74 -5.77 2.74
CA VAL A 160 13.41 -4.55 3.19
C VAL A 160 13.11 -4.35 4.68
N GLU A 161 14.02 -3.69 5.40
CA GLU A 161 13.97 -3.50 6.86
C GLU A 161 12.61 -3.01 7.36
N ARG A 162 12.04 -1.99 6.69
CA ARG A 162 10.76 -1.38 7.09
C ARG A 162 9.57 -2.32 7.09
N LYS A 163 9.63 -3.48 6.41
CA LYS A 163 8.57 -4.50 6.38
C LYS A 163 8.60 -5.45 7.59
N GLY A 164 9.66 -5.40 8.39
CA GLY A 164 9.73 -6.05 9.70
C GLY A 164 9.77 -7.58 9.68
N HIS A 165 10.09 -8.23 8.55
CA HIS A 165 10.22 -9.69 8.46
C HIS A 165 11.18 -10.25 9.53
N HIS A 166 12.20 -9.48 9.92
CA HIS A 166 13.16 -9.84 10.96
C HIS A 166 12.52 -9.94 12.36
N HIS A 167 11.48 -9.16 12.67
CA HIS A 167 10.73 -9.30 13.92
C HIS A 167 9.96 -10.60 13.93
N VAL A 168 9.31 -10.97 12.80
CA VAL A 168 8.54 -12.21 12.68
C VAL A 168 9.44 -13.43 12.79
N ILE A 169 10.63 -13.43 12.16
CA ILE A 169 11.60 -14.53 12.28
C ILE A 169 12.07 -14.70 13.73
N ARG A 170 12.40 -13.61 14.43
CA ARG A 170 12.83 -13.67 15.85
C ARG A 170 11.70 -14.18 16.75
N ALA A 171 10.46 -13.81 16.48
CA ALA A 171 9.30 -14.24 17.25
C ALA A 171 9.09 -15.76 17.22
N LEU A 172 9.48 -16.45 16.13
CA LEU A 172 9.37 -17.90 16.00
C LEU A 172 10.15 -18.68 17.09
N ALA A 173 11.18 -18.08 17.70
CA ALA A 173 11.90 -18.73 18.81
C ALA A 173 10.98 -19.00 20.02
N ALA A 174 10.00 -18.11 20.25
CA ALA A 174 8.99 -18.26 21.30
C ALA A 174 7.70 -18.97 20.84
N LEU A 175 7.62 -19.36 19.56
CA LEU A 175 6.46 -20.02 18.95
C LEU A 175 6.88 -21.40 18.38
N PRO A 176 7.14 -22.42 19.21
CA PRO A 176 7.82 -23.66 18.80
C PRO A 176 7.03 -24.47 17.76
N ASP A 177 5.69 -24.48 17.82
CA ASP A 177 4.83 -25.26 16.92
C ASP A 177 4.34 -24.46 15.71
N THR A 178 5.13 -23.45 15.29
CA THR A 178 4.72 -22.52 14.23
C THR A 178 5.79 -22.45 13.14
N ASP A 179 5.33 -22.59 11.89
CA ASP A 179 6.12 -22.37 10.67
C ASP A 179 5.86 -20.97 10.10
N LEU A 180 6.79 -20.45 9.31
CA LEU A 180 6.68 -19.15 8.66
C LEU A 180 6.92 -19.26 7.15
N LEU A 181 5.96 -18.77 6.36
CA LEU A 181 6.12 -18.53 4.92
C LEU A 181 6.41 -17.05 4.67
N ILE A 182 7.54 -16.76 4.04
CA ILE A 182 7.91 -15.40 3.64
C ILE A 182 7.76 -15.29 2.11
N VAL A 183 6.91 -14.36 1.66
CA VAL A 183 6.66 -14.10 0.24
C VAL A 183 7.17 -12.72 -0.12
N GLY A 184 7.98 -12.66 -1.18
CA GLY A 184 8.56 -11.43 -1.71
C GLY A 184 10.02 -11.58 -2.05
N ALA A 185 10.56 -10.52 -2.65
CA ALA A 185 11.98 -10.38 -2.97
C ALA A 185 12.51 -9.05 -2.43
N GLY A 186 13.82 -8.93 -2.27
CA GLY A 186 14.45 -7.70 -1.83
C GLY A 186 15.88 -7.93 -1.32
N PRO A 187 16.59 -6.82 -1.06
CA PRO A 187 18.01 -6.86 -0.67
C PRO A 187 18.27 -7.55 0.67
N GLU A 188 17.26 -7.64 1.55
CA GLU A 188 17.42 -8.23 2.89
C GLU A 188 17.33 -9.77 2.90
N ARG A 189 17.05 -10.44 1.77
CA ARG A 189 16.88 -11.90 1.74
C ARG A 189 18.02 -12.64 2.43
N GLY A 190 19.26 -12.36 2.06
CA GLY A 190 20.42 -13.04 2.65
C GLY A 190 20.62 -12.73 4.15
N PHE A 191 20.28 -11.52 4.59
CA PHE A 191 20.25 -11.18 6.01
C PHE A 191 19.18 -11.99 6.76
N LEU A 192 17.96 -12.06 6.26
CA LEU A 192 16.85 -12.79 6.89
C LEU A 192 17.12 -14.29 6.97
N GLU A 193 17.76 -14.90 5.96
CA GLU A 193 18.16 -16.31 5.98
C GLU A 193 19.25 -16.58 7.04
N ARG A 194 20.25 -15.68 7.17
CA ARG A 194 21.26 -15.78 8.25
C ARG A 194 20.62 -15.61 9.63
N LEU A 195 19.70 -14.66 9.76
CA LEU A 195 18.96 -14.43 10.99
C LEU A 195 18.18 -15.68 11.41
N ALA A 196 17.45 -16.32 10.53
CA ALA A 196 16.71 -17.55 10.83
C ALA A 196 17.63 -18.66 11.35
N ARG A 197 18.84 -18.80 10.78
CA ARG A 197 19.86 -19.72 11.28
C ARG A 197 20.38 -19.33 12.66
N SER A 198 20.69 -18.06 12.88
CA SER A 198 21.28 -17.56 14.14
C SER A 198 20.33 -17.69 15.33
N VAL A 199 19.01 -17.62 15.09
CA VAL A 199 17.99 -17.81 16.15
C VAL A 199 17.45 -19.25 16.21
N GLY A 200 18.01 -20.20 15.43
CA GLY A 200 17.68 -21.62 15.50
C GLY A 200 16.31 -22.01 14.93
N VAL A 201 15.78 -21.23 13.95
CA VAL A 201 14.45 -21.47 13.38
C VAL A 201 14.46 -21.71 11.86
N ALA A 202 15.64 -21.92 11.27
CA ALA A 202 15.81 -22.00 9.82
C ALA A 202 14.99 -23.13 9.16
N ASP A 203 14.78 -24.23 9.84
CA ASP A 203 13.97 -25.38 9.42
C ASP A 203 12.47 -25.08 9.37
N ARG A 204 12.03 -24.03 10.05
CA ARG A 204 10.63 -23.57 10.13
C ARG A 204 10.33 -22.34 9.29
N VAL A 205 11.34 -21.74 8.61
CA VAL A 205 11.19 -20.58 7.76
C VAL A 205 11.39 -20.92 6.30
N ARG A 206 10.39 -20.66 5.48
CA ARG A 206 10.48 -20.89 4.04
C ARG A 206 10.29 -19.59 3.24
N PHE A 207 11.23 -19.28 2.37
CA PHE A 207 11.19 -18.13 1.48
C PHE A 207 10.64 -18.57 0.12
N LEU A 208 9.47 -18.10 -0.24
CA LEU A 208 8.78 -18.50 -1.48
C LEU A 208 9.13 -17.62 -2.69
N GLY A 209 9.87 -16.53 -2.48
CA GLY A 209 10.16 -15.57 -3.55
C GLY A 209 8.94 -14.73 -3.94
N THR A 210 9.00 -14.12 -5.12
CA THR A 210 7.86 -13.36 -5.67
C THR A 210 6.86 -14.33 -6.27
N LEU A 211 5.59 -14.16 -5.91
CA LEU A 211 4.48 -14.95 -6.40
C LEU A 211 3.53 -14.07 -7.21
N ASP A 212 2.85 -14.67 -8.20
CA ASP A 212 1.72 -14.04 -8.86
C ASP A 212 0.48 -14.04 -7.94
N GLN A 213 -0.56 -13.30 -8.32
CA GLN A 213 -1.74 -13.14 -7.48
C GLN A 213 -2.51 -14.45 -7.22
N PRO A 214 -2.69 -15.38 -8.18
CA PRO A 214 -3.30 -16.69 -7.90
C PRO A 214 -2.48 -17.54 -6.92
N GLN A 215 -1.15 -17.54 -7.06
CA GLN A 215 -0.26 -18.23 -6.13
C GLN A 215 -0.31 -17.61 -4.73
N LEU A 216 -0.38 -16.27 -4.65
CA LEU A 216 -0.49 -15.53 -3.40
C LEU A 216 -1.81 -15.79 -2.68
N ALA A 217 -2.94 -15.86 -3.42
CA ALA A 217 -4.24 -16.24 -2.87
C ALA A 217 -4.20 -17.67 -2.27
N ARG A 218 -3.51 -18.61 -2.92
CA ARG A 218 -3.29 -19.97 -2.37
C ARG A 218 -2.49 -19.92 -1.08
N VAL A 219 -1.45 -19.08 -1.01
CA VAL A 219 -0.68 -18.90 0.24
C VAL A 219 -1.60 -18.37 1.33
N TYR A 220 -2.35 -17.30 1.10
CA TYR A 220 -3.27 -16.76 2.10
C TYR A 220 -4.26 -17.81 2.61
N ASN A 221 -4.86 -18.61 1.71
CA ASN A 221 -5.78 -19.68 2.12
C ASN A 221 -5.14 -20.73 3.02
N ALA A 222 -3.84 -21.02 2.85
CA ALA A 222 -3.12 -22.00 3.66
C ALA A 222 -2.71 -21.50 5.06
N LEU A 223 -2.63 -20.18 5.26
CA LEU A 223 -2.18 -19.57 6.51
C LEU A 223 -3.20 -19.70 7.64
N ASP A 224 -2.69 -19.73 8.87
CA ASP A 224 -3.46 -19.53 10.10
C ASP A 224 -3.56 -18.04 10.45
N ALA A 225 -2.52 -17.25 10.13
CA ALA A 225 -2.54 -15.80 10.22
C ALA A 225 -1.51 -15.16 9.27
N LEU A 226 -1.81 -13.97 8.79
CA LEU A 226 -0.82 -13.08 8.16
C LEU A 226 -0.23 -12.14 9.22
N VAL A 227 1.10 -12.01 9.27
CA VAL A 227 1.79 -11.06 10.17
C VAL A 227 2.42 -9.95 9.36
N LEU A 228 2.05 -8.72 9.66
CA LEU A 228 2.62 -7.50 9.06
C LEU A 228 3.26 -6.65 10.16
N ALA A 229 4.57 -6.77 10.33
CA ALA A 229 5.38 -6.04 11.33
C ALA A 229 6.06 -4.80 10.73
N SER A 230 5.37 -4.09 9.86
CA SER A 230 5.93 -2.93 9.16
C SER A 230 6.08 -1.72 10.08
N SER A 231 7.16 -0.95 9.90
CA SER A 231 7.36 0.33 10.59
C SER A 231 6.61 1.50 9.92
N ARG A 232 6.19 1.33 8.67
CA ARG A 232 5.41 2.33 7.90
C ARG A 232 4.57 1.64 6.83
N GLU A 233 3.31 2.04 6.77
CA GLU A 233 2.37 1.66 5.71
C GLU A 233 1.48 2.86 5.37
N GLY A 234 1.18 3.08 4.08
CA GLY A 234 0.08 3.97 3.70
C GLY A 234 -1.25 3.24 3.93
N TRP A 235 -1.50 2.26 3.09
CA TRP A 235 -2.63 1.34 3.17
C TRP A 235 -2.14 -0.08 2.84
N ALA A 236 -2.23 -1.00 3.78
CA ALA A 236 -1.63 -2.32 3.65
C ALA A 236 -2.58 -3.30 2.94
N ASN A 237 -2.59 -3.29 1.60
CA ASN A 237 -3.46 -4.16 0.78
C ASN A 237 -3.33 -5.65 1.15
N VAL A 238 -2.12 -6.11 1.50
CA VAL A 238 -1.87 -7.52 1.89
C VAL A 238 -2.73 -7.99 3.06
N LEU A 239 -3.13 -7.07 3.97
CA LEU A 239 -4.05 -7.39 5.06
C LEU A 239 -5.45 -7.69 4.53
N LEU A 240 -5.96 -6.85 3.63
CA LEU A 240 -7.25 -7.05 2.99
C LEU A 240 -7.28 -8.30 2.11
N GLU A 241 -6.20 -8.57 1.37
CA GLU A 241 -6.04 -9.76 0.55
C GLU A 241 -6.10 -11.05 1.39
N ALA A 242 -5.40 -11.08 2.53
CA ALA A 242 -5.44 -12.20 3.46
C ALA A 242 -6.83 -12.38 4.05
N MET A 243 -7.45 -11.31 4.55
CA MET A 243 -8.80 -11.33 5.11
C MET A 243 -9.85 -11.73 4.07
N ALA A 244 -9.69 -11.31 2.81
CA ALA A 244 -10.56 -11.73 1.71
C ALA A 244 -10.49 -13.24 1.46
N CYS A 245 -9.35 -13.88 1.72
CA CYS A 245 -9.18 -15.34 1.74
C CYS A 245 -9.64 -15.99 3.08
N GLY A 246 -10.22 -15.22 4.00
CA GLY A 246 -10.66 -15.69 5.32
C GLY A 246 -9.51 -15.85 6.33
N THR A 247 -8.33 -15.31 6.08
CA THR A 247 -7.18 -15.42 6.97
C THR A 247 -7.04 -14.16 7.81
N PRO A 248 -7.18 -14.28 9.17
CA PRO A 248 -7.05 -13.14 10.07
C PRO A 248 -5.61 -12.64 10.12
N VAL A 249 -5.42 -11.41 10.64
CA VAL A 249 -4.12 -10.76 10.60
C VAL A 249 -3.60 -10.34 11.96
N VAL A 250 -2.27 -10.27 12.08
CA VAL A 250 -1.55 -9.62 13.19
C VAL A 250 -0.73 -8.49 12.57
N ALA A 251 -0.98 -7.26 12.98
CA ALA A 251 -0.37 -6.12 12.31
C ALA A 251 0.15 -5.06 13.27
N SER A 252 1.20 -4.34 12.90
CA SER A 252 1.70 -3.19 13.64
C SER A 252 0.71 -2.02 13.55
N ALA A 253 0.54 -1.29 14.67
CA ALA A 253 -0.36 -0.14 14.76
C ALA A 253 0.29 1.12 14.15
N VAL A 254 0.54 1.13 12.84
CA VAL A 254 1.22 2.24 12.15
C VAL A 254 0.37 2.77 11.00
N TRP A 255 0.32 4.09 10.88
CA TRP A 255 -0.36 4.82 9.80
C TRP A 255 -1.78 4.30 9.52
N GLY A 256 -2.08 3.89 8.30
CA GLY A 256 -3.40 3.37 7.92
C GLY A 256 -3.73 1.95 8.42
N THR A 257 -2.78 1.22 9.02
CA THR A 257 -3.04 -0.15 9.50
C THR A 257 -4.14 -0.23 10.56
N PRO A 258 -4.21 0.69 11.57
CA PRO A 258 -5.31 0.68 12.54
C PRO A 258 -6.70 0.92 11.93
N GLU A 259 -6.76 1.53 10.73
CA GLU A 259 -8.02 1.72 9.99
C GLU A 259 -8.48 0.45 9.26
N VAL A 260 -7.56 -0.48 9.02
CA VAL A 260 -7.83 -1.78 8.39
C VAL A 260 -8.22 -2.82 9.44
N VAL A 261 -7.55 -2.80 10.62
CA VAL A 261 -7.77 -3.78 11.70
C VAL A 261 -8.56 -3.14 12.82
N THR A 262 -9.89 -3.09 12.67
CA THR A 262 -10.79 -2.38 13.60
C THR A 262 -11.75 -3.29 14.37
N ALA A 263 -11.80 -4.58 14.03
CA ALA A 263 -12.75 -5.51 14.62
C ALA A 263 -12.08 -6.86 14.96
N PRO A 264 -12.55 -7.57 15.98
CA PRO A 264 -11.94 -8.85 16.41
C PRO A 264 -11.86 -9.89 15.29
N GLU A 265 -12.84 -9.92 14.38
CA GLU A 265 -12.86 -10.83 13.24
C GLU A 265 -11.80 -10.50 12.18
N SER A 266 -11.30 -9.27 12.13
CA SER A 266 -10.22 -8.89 11.21
C SER A 266 -8.86 -9.36 11.69
N GLY A 267 -8.62 -9.35 13.00
CA GLY A 267 -7.33 -9.69 13.58
C GLY A 267 -6.95 -8.85 14.79
N VAL A 268 -5.66 -8.74 15.05
CA VAL A 268 -5.08 -8.09 16.23
C VAL A 268 -4.02 -7.07 15.83
N LEU A 269 -4.04 -5.90 16.46
CA LEU A 269 -2.92 -4.97 16.43
C LEU A 269 -1.87 -5.37 17.49
N MET A 270 -0.60 -5.44 17.07
CA MET A 270 0.53 -5.72 17.98
C MET A 270 0.69 -4.58 18.99
N PRO A 271 0.98 -4.91 20.27
CA PRO A 271 1.19 -3.89 21.31
C PRO A 271 2.50 -3.11 21.12
N SER A 272 3.51 -3.70 20.46
CA SER A 272 4.80 -3.09 20.16
C SER A 272 5.36 -3.58 18.84
N LEU A 273 6.23 -2.77 18.22
CA LEU A 273 6.90 -3.13 16.97
C LEU A 273 8.25 -3.79 17.27
N ASP A 274 8.20 -4.99 17.78
CA ASP A 274 9.35 -5.83 18.13
C ASP A 274 8.96 -7.33 18.10
N PRO A 275 9.88 -8.26 18.28
CA PRO A 275 9.58 -9.70 18.29
C PRO A 275 8.55 -10.10 19.36
N GLN A 276 8.60 -9.46 20.54
CA GLN A 276 7.65 -9.76 21.63
C GLN A 276 6.23 -9.29 21.29
N GLY A 277 6.11 -8.14 20.63
CA GLY A 277 4.81 -7.66 20.12
C GLY A 277 4.21 -8.60 19.09
N VAL A 278 5.03 -9.21 18.23
CA VAL A 278 4.57 -10.27 17.31
C VAL A 278 4.06 -11.48 18.08
N VAL A 279 4.83 -11.99 19.06
CA VAL A 279 4.42 -13.13 19.90
C VAL A 279 3.09 -12.86 20.57
N THR A 280 2.99 -11.74 21.30
CA THR A 280 1.76 -11.35 22.00
C THR A 280 0.57 -11.19 21.06
N GLY A 281 0.78 -10.60 19.87
CA GLY A 281 -0.27 -10.47 18.85
C GLY A 281 -0.76 -11.81 18.33
N VAL A 282 0.15 -12.73 18.04
CA VAL A 282 -0.15 -14.08 17.55
C VAL A 282 -0.90 -14.89 18.63
N GLU A 283 -0.44 -14.86 19.88
CA GLU A 283 -1.09 -15.55 21.00
C GLU A 283 -2.51 -15.03 21.24
N ARG A 284 -2.70 -13.71 21.24
CA ARG A 284 -4.04 -13.07 21.37
C ARG A 284 -4.96 -13.48 20.23
N LEU A 285 -4.47 -13.47 18.99
CA LEU A 285 -5.25 -13.88 17.83
C LEU A 285 -5.71 -15.34 17.96
N PHE A 286 -4.81 -16.24 18.34
CA PHE A 286 -5.14 -17.66 18.44
C PHE A 286 -6.01 -17.97 19.66
N ALA A 287 -5.92 -17.20 20.73
CA ALA A 287 -6.83 -17.31 21.87
C ALA A 287 -8.26 -16.85 21.50
N ALA A 288 -8.38 -15.80 20.68
CA ALA A 288 -9.67 -15.31 20.18
C ALA A 288 -10.25 -16.20 19.08
N CYS A 289 -9.40 -16.89 18.31
CA CYS A 289 -9.72 -17.84 17.24
C CYS A 289 -10.88 -17.35 16.33
N PRO A 290 -10.72 -16.21 15.60
CA PRO A 290 -11.79 -15.67 14.80
C PRO A 290 -12.23 -16.63 13.69
N ASP A 291 -13.54 -16.68 13.44
CA ASP A 291 -14.09 -17.49 12.36
C ASP A 291 -13.65 -16.93 10.99
N ARG A 292 -13.12 -17.80 10.14
CA ARG A 292 -12.62 -17.43 8.82
C ARG A 292 -13.72 -16.83 7.91
N ALA A 293 -14.96 -17.30 8.02
CA ALA A 293 -16.08 -16.74 7.29
C ALA A 293 -16.42 -15.34 7.79
N ALA A 294 -16.31 -15.07 9.10
CA ALA A 294 -16.46 -13.72 9.64
C ALA A 294 -15.33 -12.79 9.18
N THR A 295 -14.08 -13.27 9.13
CA THR A 295 -12.94 -12.53 8.57
C THR A 295 -13.18 -12.18 7.11
N ARG A 296 -13.68 -13.12 6.30
CA ARG A 296 -14.05 -12.85 4.90
C ARG A 296 -15.13 -11.77 4.80
N ARG A 297 -16.25 -11.89 5.53
CA ARG A 297 -17.32 -10.89 5.56
C ARG A 297 -16.84 -9.50 5.96
N TYR A 298 -15.84 -9.44 6.85
CA TYR A 298 -15.21 -8.18 7.20
C TYR A 298 -14.49 -7.54 6.00
N ALA A 299 -13.70 -8.32 5.24
CA ALA A 299 -12.99 -7.83 4.05
C ALA A 299 -13.93 -7.34 2.94
N GLU A 300 -15.14 -7.91 2.84
CA GLU A 300 -16.15 -7.51 1.83
C GLU A 300 -16.61 -6.05 1.98
N LYS A 301 -16.40 -5.44 3.14
CA LYS A 301 -16.65 -4.00 3.36
C LYS A 301 -15.66 -3.09 2.61
N PHE A 302 -14.59 -3.65 2.07
CA PHE A 302 -13.51 -2.92 1.39
C PHE A 302 -13.48 -3.28 -0.11
N SER A 303 -14.63 -3.16 -0.80
CA SER A 303 -14.66 -3.28 -2.26
C SER A 303 -14.01 -2.04 -2.92
N TRP A 304 -13.62 -2.19 -4.19
CA TRP A 304 -13.16 -1.07 -4.99
C TRP A 304 -14.28 -0.09 -5.37
N ASP A 305 -15.55 -0.49 -5.28
CA ASP A 305 -16.69 0.31 -5.74
C ASP A 305 -16.75 1.66 -5.05
N ALA A 306 -16.70 1.68 -3.71
CA ALA A 306 -16.73 2.93 -2.95
C ALA A 306 -15.56 3.87 -3.29
N THR A 307 -14.38 3.32 -3.58
CA THR A 307 -13.19 4.08 -3.99
C THR A 307 -13.37 4.65 -5.38
N THR A 308 -13.81 3.82 -6.33
CA THR A 308 -14.06 4.21 -7.71
C THR A 308 -15.13 5.28 -7.79
N ASP A 309 -16.27 5.09 -7.14
CA ASP A 309 -17.36 6.07 -7.09
C ASP A 309 -16.92 7.39 -6.46
N GLY A 310 -16.14 7.33 -5.37
CA GLY A 310 -15.59 8.51 -4.73
C GLY A 310 -14.62 9.28 -5.63
N GLN A 311 -13.79 8.55 -6.38
CA GLN A 311 -12.83 9.13 -7.33
C GLN A 311 -13.55 9.76 -8.52
N LEU A 312 -14.54 9.09 -9.10
CA LEU A 312 -15.34 9.63 -10.19
C LEU A 312 -16.07 10.91 -9.78
N ARG A 313 -16.75 10.92 -8.63
CA ARG A 313 -17.41 12.14 -8.12
C ARG A 313 -16.44 13.29 -7.92
N LEU A 314 -15.22 13.03 -7.44
CA LEU A 314 -14.20 14.06 -7.31
C LEU A 314 -13.76 14.60 -8.68
N PHE A 315 -13.55 13.72 -9.66
CA PHE A 315 -13.18 14.12 -11.03
C PHE A 315 -14.27 14.98 -11.66
N GLU A 316 -15.53 14.57 -11.58
CA GLU A 316 -16.68 15.35 -12.06
C GLU A 316 -16.75 16.73 -11.42
N THR A 317 -16.54 16.82 -10.09
CA THR A 317 -16.51 18.09 -9.37
C THR A 317 -15.39 19.00 -9.84
N VAL A 318 -14.18 18.46 -10.05
CA VAL A 318 -13.01 19.19 -10.53
C VAL A 318 -13.24 19.69 -11.95
N LEU A 319 -13.80 18.87 -12.83
CA LEU A 319 -14.10 19.24 -14.22
C LEU A 319 -15.20 20.30 -14.31
N ALA A 320 -16.27 20.15 -13.53
CA ALA A 320 -17.38 21.13 -13.48
C ALA A 320 -16.92 22.51 -13.00
N GLY A 321 -16.01 22.56 -12.02
CA GLY A 321 -15.47 23.82 -11.50
C GLY A 321 -14.58 24.61 -12.49
N ARG A 322 -14.19 23.98 -13.61
CA ARG A 322 -13.38 24.60 -14.67
C ARG A 322 -14.13 24.85 -15.99
N GLN A 323 -15.38 24.40 -16.11
CA GLN A 323 -16.17 24.81 -17.27
C GLN A 323 -16.34 26.34 -17.21
N PRO A 324 -15.93 27.11 -18.26
CA PRO A 324 -16.24 28.52 -18.32
C PRO A 324 -17.76 28.63 -18.28
N ASN A 325 -18.29 29.51 -17.41
CA ASN A 325 -19.72 29.83 -17.41
C ASN A 325 -20.16 30.06 -18.85
N SER A 326 -20.80 29.07 -19.45
CA SER A 326 -21.45 29.21 -20.78
C SER A 326 -22.76 29.97 -20.59
N SER A 327 -22.64 31.25 -20.23
CA SER A 327 -23.76 32.18 -20.18
C SER A 327 -23.20 33.61 -20.29
N ALA A 328 -22.95 34.04 -21.52
CA ALA A 328 -22.99 35.44 -21.96
C ALA A 328 -23.36 35.46 -23.46
#